data_b726fc1d9b5358800e2b6b63aeac2fc8
#
_entry.id   b726fc1d9b5358800e2b6b63aeac2fc8
#
_cell.length_a   1.000
_cell.length_b   1.000
_cell.length_c   1.000
_cell.angle_alpha   90.00
_cell.angle_beta   90.00
_cell.angle_gamma   90.00
#
_symmetry.space_group_name_H-M   'P 1'
#
loop_
_entity.id
_entity.type
_entity.pdbx_description
1 polymer ?
#
loop_
_entity_poly.entity_id
_entity_poly.type
_entity_poly.pdbx_seq_one_letter_code
_entity_poly.pdbx_strand_id
1 'polypeptide(L)'
;NDIKLDKLHLVKRNRPIASGKIKIIQAKSFAYFLLISNLLISYFTQVEITIFMIIYLAITTAYSKYLKFKNFYDSSTIALLFLIRLQIGGIAAGINVTINLSLFIFFLSYLLSMSKKLSIINNKESLDENKFKQLLIMQNQEINFDFIQVVLISLLNFTFIFWILENIYSSTNPIKLFFLIFSLILFFLLTLLIFKN
;
A
#
# COMPACT_ATOMS: atom_id res chain seq x y z
N ASN A 1 -1.02 19.18 2.86
CA ASN A 1 -0.92 19.11 4.31
C ASN A 1 0.53 18.94 4.81
N ASP A 2 1.39 18.22 4.11
CA ASP A 2 2.73 17.84 4.57
C ASP A 2 3.84 18.88 4.31
N ILE A 3 3.55 19.99 3.62
CA ILE A 3 4.56 20.97 3.20
C ILE A 3 5.34 21.56 4.39
N LYS A 4 4.65 21.84 5.51
CA LYS A 4 5.29 22.35 6.72
C LYS A 4 6.24 21.32 7.33
N LEU A 5 5.86 20.06 7.35
CA LEU A 5 6.66 18.94 7.85
C LEU A 5 7.83 18.62 6.90
N ASP A 6 7.59 18.69 5.58
CA ASP A 6 8.64 18.47 4.58
C ASP A 6 9.73 19.55 4.65
N LYS A 7 9.39 20.80 4.95
CA LYS A 7 10.37 21.89 5.13
C LYS A 7 11.32 21.68 6.31
N LEU A 8 10.84 21.03 7.37
CA LEU A 8 11.61 20.76 8.59
C LEU A 8 12.51 19.52 8.44
N HIS A 9 12.26 18.66 7.46
CA HIS A 9 13.00 17.41 7.28
C HIS A 9 14.26 17.63 6.41
N LEU A 10 15.43 17.16 6.84
CA LEU A 10 16.74 17.37 6.18
C LEU A 10 16.74 17.00 4.68
N VAL A 11 16.11 15.88 4.32
CA VAL A 11 16.08 15.42 2.91
C VAL A 11 14.84 15.93 2.17
N LYS A 12 13.65 15.91 2.83
CA LYS A 12 12.37 16.25 2.19
C LYS A 12 12.21 17.75 1.92
N ARG A 13 12.96 18.63 2.59
CA ARG A 13 12.98 20.06 2.30
C ARG A 13 13.37 20.39 0.85
N ASN A 14 14.09 19.48 0.18
CA ASN A 14 14.51 19.61 -1.22
C ASN A 14 13.40 19.21 -2.23
N ARG A 15 12.24 18.73 -1.78
CA ARG A 15 11.10 18.44 -2.65
C ARG A 15 10.63 19.71 -3.37
N PRO A 16 10.19 19.63 -4.64
CA PRO A 16 9.89 20.80 -5.46
C PRO A 16 8.88 21.77 -4.85
N ILE A 17 7.88 21.28 -4.15
CA ILE A 17 6.86 22.13 -3.48
C ILE A 17 7.39 22.68 -2.15
N ALA A 18 8.11 21.86 -1.38
CA ALA A 18 8.66 22.27 -0.08
C ALA A 18 9.79 23.31 -0.25
N SER A 19 10.63 23.14 -1.27
CA SER A 19 11.70 24.08 -1.63
C SER A 19 11.22 25.37 -2.32
N GLY A 20 9.91 25.45 -2.67
CA GLY A 20 9.35 26.62 -3.36
C GLY A 20 9.60 26.66 -4.87
N LYS A 21 10.27 25.66 -5.47
CA LYS A 21 10.49 25.60 -6.93
C LYS A 21 9.18 25.54 -7.71
N ILE A 22 8.14 24.95 -7.14
CA ILE A 22 6.78 24.89 -7.72
C ILE A 22 5.82 25.56 -6.75
N LYS A 23 5.06 26.54 -7.26
CA LYS A 23 4.01 27.21 -6.46
C LYS A 23 2.89 26.23 -6.12
N ILE A 24 2.36 26.32 -4.91
CA ILE A 24 1.27 25.43 -4.41
C ILE A 24 0.04 25.47 -5.35
N ILE A 25 -0.27 26.65 -5.90
CA ILE A 25 -1.39 26.84 -6.84
C ILE A 25 -1.15 26.04 -8.10
N GLN A 26 0.03 26.09 -8.68
CA GLN A 26 0.39 25.32 -9.89
C GLN A 26 0.28 23.81 -9.65
N ALA A 27 0.80 23.33 -8.51
CA ALA A 27 0.71 21.93 -8.13
C ALA A 27 -0.75 21.47 -7.96
N LYS A 28 -1.60 22.30 -7.34
CA LYS A 28 -3.03 22.01 -7.18
C LYS A 28 -3.77 22.00 -8.53
N SER A 29 -3.54 23.01 -9.39
CA SER A 29 -4.16 23.08 -10.70
C SER A 29 -3.81 21.87 -11.55
N PHE A 30 -2.53 21.48 -11.56
CA PHE A 30 -2.09 20.27 -12.26
C PHE A 30 -2.71 18.98 -11.71
N ALA A 31 -2.81 18.88 -10.37
CA ALA A 31 -3.46 17.72 -9.74
C ALA A 31 -4.95 17.62 -10.09
N TYR A 32 -5.70 18.75 -10.12
CA TYR A 32 -7.08 18.77 -10.56
C TYR A 32 -7.23 18.41 -12.03
N PHE A 33 -6.35 18.94 -12.88
CA PHE A 33 -6.33 18.59 -14.30
C PHE A 33 -6.16 17.07 -14.50
N LEU A 34 -5.17 16.46 -13.83
CA LEU A 34 -4.97 15.02 -13.90
C LEU A 34 -6.15 14.21 -13.35
N LEU A 35 -6.79 14.70 -12.28
CA LEU A 35 -7.94 14.03 -11.69
C LEU A 35 -9.13 14.03 -12.66
N ILE A 36 -9.45 15.19 -13.25
CA ILE A 36 -10.56 15.33 -14.20
C ILE A 36 -10.29 14.49 -15.45
N SER A 37 -9.08 14.57 -16.03
CA SER A 37 -8.73 13.79 -17.22
C SER A 37 -8.82 12.28 -16.96
N ASN A 38 -8.37 11.79 -15.80
CA ASN A 38 -8.48 10.38 -15.43
C ASN A 38 -9.94 9.93 -15.28
N LEU A 39 -10.79 10.75 -14.65
CA LEU A 39 -12.22 10.44 -14.51
C LEU A 39 -12.93 10.42 -15.88
N LEU A 40 -12.58 11.34 -16.78
CA LEU A 40 -13.13 11.35 -18.14
C LEU A 40 -12.69 10.10 -18.91
N ILE A 41 -11.41 9.78 -18.91
CA ILE A 41 -10.89 8.57 -19.58
C ILE A 41 -11.57 7.32 -19.04
N SER A 42 -11.67 7.18 -17.70
CA SER A 42 -12.30 6.01 -17.10
C SER A 42 -13.77 5.88 -17.47
N TYR A 43 -14.50 6.99 -17.56
CA TYR A 43 -15.92 7.00 -17.97
C TYR A 43 -16.11 6.50 -19.40
N PHE A 44 -15.24 6.92 -20.33
CA PHE A 44 -15.30 6.46 -21.72
C PHE A 44 -14.80 5.03 -21.93
N THR A 45 -14.03 4.48 -20.98
CA THR A 45 -13.61 3.07 -21.04
C THR A 45 -14.68 2.16 -20.45
N GLN A 46 -14.94 2.27 -19.16
CA GLN A 46 -15.95 1.47 -18.43
C GLN A 46 -16.47 2.24 -17.21
N VAL A 47 -17.79 2.32 -17.06
CA VAL A 47 -18.43 3.02 -15.94
C VAL A 47 -18.04 2.43 -14.58
N GLU A 48 -17.84 1.11 -14.52
CA GLU A 48 -17.41 0.42 -13.30
C GLU A 48 -16.05 0.93 -12.80
N ILE A 49 -15.11 1.16 -13.70
CA ILE A 49 -13.79 1.73 -13.37
C ILE A 49 -13.97 3.12 -12.75
N THR A 50 -14.86 3.92 -13.31
CA THR A 50 -15.14 5.27 -12.80
C THR A 50 -15.70 5.24 -11.37
N ILE A 51 -16.61 4.31 -11.07
CA ILE A 51 -17.16 4.13 -9.71
C ILE A 51 -16.03 3.79 -8.72
N PHE A 52 -15.19 2.80 -9.05
CA PHE A 52 -14.05 2.44 -8.20
C PHE A 52 -13.04 3.58 -8.02
N MET A 53 -12.80 4.39 -9.07
CA MET A 53 -11.96 5.58 -9.01
C MET A 53 -12.53 6.65 -8.06
N ILE A 54 -13.83 6.88 -8.08
CA ILE A 54 -14.50 7.82 -7.15
C ILE A 54 -14.37 7.31 -5.71
N ILE A 55 -14.61 6.02 -5.46
CA ILE A 55 -14.44 5.40 -4.15
C ILE A 55 -12.98 5.54 -3.68
N TYR A 56 -12.01 5.26 -4.56
CA TYR A 56 -10.58 5.43 -4.28
C TYR A 56 -10.24 6.86 -3.86
N LEU A 57 -10.76 7.87 -4.57
CA LEU A 57 -10.54 9.28 -4.26
C LEU A 57 -11.17 9.67 -2.92
N ALA A 58 -12.39 9.20 -2.64
CA ALA A 58 -13.06 9.44 -1.37
C ALA A 58 -12.26 8.87 -0.19
N ILE A 59 -11.80 7.62 -0.28
CA ILE A 59 -10.99 6.98 0.76
C ILE A 59 -9.63 7.68 0.90
N THR A 60 -8.97 8.04 -0.20
CA THR A 60 -7.68 8.75 -0.18
C THR A 60 -7.80 10.13 0.49
N THR A 61 -8.88 10.85 0.23
CA THR A 61 -9.13 12.16 0.87
C THR A 61 -9.44 12.02 2.35
N ALA A 62 -10.25 11.02 2.75
CA ALA A 62 -10.54 10.68 4.13
C ALA A 62 -9.27 10.25 4.87
N TYR A 63 -8.46 9.41 4.24
CA TYR A 63 -7.15 8.99 4.76
C TYR A 63 -6.25 10.19 5.06
N SER A 64 -6.09 11.09 4.10
CA SER A 64 -5.19 12.26 4.24
C SER A 64 -5.63 13.23 5.33
N LYS A 65 -6.93 13.29 5.65
CA LYS A 65 -7.49 14.22 6.65
C LYS A 65 -7.58 13.61 8.04
N TYR A 66 -8.00 12.33 8.15
CA TYR A 66 -8.46 11.77 9.42
C TYR A 66 -7.73 10.49 9.85
N LEU A 67 -7.31 9.63 8.91
CA LEU A 67 -6.87 8.27 9.22
C LEU A 67 -5.35 8.13 9.32
N LYS A 68 -4.59 9.01 8.68
CA LYS A 68 -3.12 8.98 8.59
C LYS A 68 -2.40 8.92 9.93
N PHE A 69 -3.02 9.40 11.01
CA PHE A 69 -2.43 9.48 12.35
C PHE A 69 -2.96 8.42 13.33
N LYS A 70 -3.82 7.52 12.85
CA LYS A 70 -4.39 6.45 13.68
C LYS A 70 -3.72 5.13 13.33
N ASN A 71 -3.06 4.48 14.32
CA ASN A 71 -2.15 3.36 14.15
C ASN A 71 -2.64 2.23 13.24
N PHE A 72 -3.74 1.57 13.59
CA PHE A 72 -4.29 0.45 12.83
C PHE A 72 -4.99 0.89 11.55
N TYR A 73 -5.76 1.99 11.63
CA TYR A 73 -6.54 2.49 10.49
C TYR A 73 -5.67 2.97 9.33
N ASP A 74 -4.47 3.48 9.62
CA ASP A 74 -3.52 3.92 8.60
C ASP A 74 -3.10 2.74 7.69
N SER A 75 -2.57 1.66 8.26
CA SER A 75 -2.12 0.49 7.49
C SER A 75 -3.28 -0.25 6.81
N SER A 76 -4.42 -0.38 7.50
CA SER A 76 -5.62 -0.98 6.91
C SER A 76 -6.16 -0.18 5.73
N THR A 77 -6.16 1.16 5.82
CA THR A 77 -6.61 2.01 4.72
C THR A 77 -5.68 1.92 3.52
N ILE A 78 -4.37 1.87 3.74
CA ILE A 78 -3.39 1.67 2.66
C ILE A 78 -3.65 0.33 1.97
N ALA A 79 -3.84 -0.76 2.72
CA ALA A 79 -4.14 -2.07 2.17
C ALA A 79 -5.45 -2.08 1.36
N LEU A 80 -6.50 -1.40 1.85
CA LEU A 80 -7.77 -1.21 1.13
C LEU A 80 -7.58 -0.46 -0.19
N LEU A 81 -6.78 0.60 -0.21
CA LEU A 81 -6.46 1.33 -1.44
C LEU A 81 -5.73 0.46 -2.48
N PHE A 82 -4.88 -0.47 -2.04
CA PHE A 82 -4.26 -1.45 -2.94
C PHE A 82 -5.28 -2.44 -3.50
N LEU A 83 -6.25 -2.89 -2.70
CA LEU A 83 -7.34 -3.74 -3.20
C LEU A 83 -8.17 -3.06 -4.28
N ILE A 84 -8.54 -1.78 -4.07
CA ILE A 84 -9.31 -1.04 -5.07
C ILE A 84 -8.53 -0.92 -6.38
N ARG A 85 -7.22 -0.64 -6.32
CA ARG A 85 -6.36 -0.61 -7.51
C ARG A 85 -6.32 -1.97 -8.22
N LEU A 86 -6.24 -3.07 -7.47
CA LEU A 86 -6.27 -4.41 -8.03
C LEU A 86 -7.59 -4.67 -8.77
N GLN A 87 -8.73 -4.30 -8.18
CA GLN A 87 -10.05 -4.44 -8.82
C GLN A 87 -10.16 -3.60 -10.09
N ILE A 88 -9.73 -2.34 -10.05
CA ILE A 88 -9.68 -1.47 -11.24
C ILE A 88 -8.84 -2.13 -12.36
N GLY A 89 -7.68 -2.67 -12.02
CA GLY A 89 -6.81 -3.36 -12.97
C GLY A 89 -7.46 -4.63 -13.55
N GLY A 90 -8.14 -5.43 -12.72
CA GLY A 90 -8.88 -6.61 -13.15
C GLY A 90 -10.00 -6.27 -14.13
N ILE A 91 -10.83 -5.28 -13.80
CA ILE A 91 -11.92 -4.80 -14.67
C ILE A 91 -11.35 -4.29 -16.00
N ALA A 92 -10.31 -3.46 -15.97
CA ALA A 92 -9.67 -2.90 -17.16
C ALA A 92 -9.07 -3.98 -18.07
N ALA A 93 -8.56 -5.07 -17.49
CA ALA A 93 -8.00 -6.20 -18.24
C ALA A 93 -9.04 -7.27 -18.65
N GLY A 94 -10.30 -7.13 -18.21
CA GLY A 94 -11.34 -8.15 -18.41
C GLY A 94 -11.06 -9.47 -17.66
N ILE A 95 -10.35 -9.39 -16.53
CA ILE A 95 -9.95 -10.55 -15.74
C ILE A 95 -10.67 -10.53 -14.39
N ASN A 96 -11.28 -11.65 -14.02
CA ASN A 96 -11.87 -11.81 -12.69
C ASN A 96 -10.77 -11.96 -11.64
N VAL A 97 -10.72 -11.04 -10.71
CA VAL A 97 -9.78 -11.08 -9.58
C VAL A 97 -10.29 -12.08 -8.55
N THR A 98 -9.51 -13.13 -8.26
CA THR A 98 -9.89 -14.15 -7.29
C THR A 98 -9.81 -13.60 -5.86
N ILE A 99 -10.60 -14.20 -4.95
CA ILE A 99 -10.59 -13.82 -3.53
C ILE A 99 -9.21 -14.07 -2.92
N ASN A 100 -8.57 -15.18 -3.28
CA ASN A 100 -7.25 -15.54 -2.77
C ASN A 100 -6.18 -14.51 -3.16
N LEU A 101 -6.19 -14.01 -4.40
CA LEU A 101 -5.31 -12.94 -4.85
C LEU A 101 -5.60 -11.62 -4.12
N SER A 102 -6.87 -11.31 -3.89
CA SER A 102 -7.29 -10.12 -3.15
C SER A 102 -6.79 -10.14 -1.71
N LEU A 103 -6.94 -11.26 -1.01
CA LEU A 103 -6.46 -11.45 0.36
C LEU A 103 -4.92 -11.38 0.42
N PHE A 104 -4.23 -12.02 -0.53
CA PHE A 104 -2.78 -11.94 -0.62
C PHE A 104 -2.29 -10.50 -0.75
N ILE A 105 -2.85 -9.72 -1.67
CA ILE A 105 -2.48 -8.30 -1.88
C ILE A 105 -2.81 -7.46 -0.64
N PHE A 106 -3.94 -7.75 0.04
CA PHE A 106 -4.30 -7.06 1.27
C PHE A 106 -3.26 -7.27 2.38
N PHE A 107 -2.92 -8.52 2.69
CA PHE A 107 -1.96 -8.83 3.74
C PHE A 107 -0.55 -8.36 3.38
N LEU A 108 -0.14 -8.48 2.12
CA LEU A 108 1.15 -7.96 1.64
C LEU A 108 1.25 -6.45 1.83
N SER A 109 0.24 -5.70 1.39
CA SER A 109 0.21 -4.25 1.49
C SER A 109 0.17 -3.78 2.95
N TYR A 110 -0.58 -4.51 3.79
CA TYR A 110 -0.65 -4.24 5.22
C TYR A 110 0.71 -4.44 5.90
N LEU A 111 1.36 -5.58 5.62
CA LEU A 111 2.69 -5.91 6.13
C LEU A 111 3.74 -4.88 5.71
N LEU A 112 3.78 -4.48 4.44
CA LEU A 112 4.70 -3.46 3.94
C LEU A 112 4.46 -2.10 4.62
N SER A 113 3.20 -1.73 4.86
CA SER A 113 2.87 -0.50 5.58
C SER A 113 3.34 -0.52 7.02
N MET A 114 3.19 -1.66 7.71
CA MET A 114 3.66 -1.86 9.09
C MET A 114 5.19 -1.86 9.18
N SER A 115 5.87 -2.61 8.32
CA SER A 115 7.34 -2.67 8.27
C SER A 115 7.98 -1.30 8.04
N LYS A 116 7.37 -0.47 7.20
CA LYS A 116 7.81 0.92 7.00
C LYS A 116 7.71 1.75 8.28
N LYS A 117 6.69 1.55 9.09
CA LYS A 117 6.54 2.24 10.39
C LYS A 117 7.60 1.79 11.38
N LEU A 118 7.85 0.48 11.47
CA LEU A 118 8.90 -0.09 12.33
C LEU A 118 10.28 0.45 11.95
N SER A 119 10.61 0.48 10.66
CA SER A 119 11.87 1.07 10.17
C SER A 119 12.04 2.53 10.58
N ILE A 120 10.96 3.32 10.59
CA ILE A 120 11.00 4.71 11.04
C ILE A 120 11.23 4.81 12.55
N ILE A 121 10.66 3.89 13.35
CA ILE A 121 10.83 3.84 14.81
C ILE A 121 12.27 3.47 15.16
N ASN A 122 12.85 2.49 14.46
CA ASN A 122 14.21 2.00 14.73
C ASN A 122 15.31 3.01 14.31
N ASN A 123 15.08 3.80 13.26
CA ASN A 123 16.01 4.82 12.77
C ASN A 123 15.78 6.17 13.48
N LYS A 124 16.08 6.25 14.77
CA LYS A 124 15.85 7.44 15.64
C LYS A 124 16.60 8.69 15.19
N GLU A 125 17.74 8.55 14.51
CA GLU A 125 18.69 9.66 14.20
C GLU A 125 18.21 10.62 13.11
N SER A 126 17.15 10.30 12.36
CA SER A 126 16.68 11.12 11.22
C SER A 126 15.35 11.84 11.45
N LEU A 127 14.81 11.82 12.68
CA LEU A 127 13.45 12.27 12.95
C LEU A 127 13.37 13.61 13.67
N ASP A 128 12.52 14.50 13.15
CA ASP A 128 12.06 15.70 13.86
C ASP A 128 11.41 15.36 15.20
N GLU A 129 11.64 16.19 16.20
CA GLU A 129 11.14 16.07 17.59
C GLU A 129 9.61 15.82 17.66
N ASN A 130 8.83 16.41 16.76
CA ASN A 130 7.38 16.23 16.69
C ASN A 130 6.96 14.87 16.12
N LYS A 131 7.72 14.29 15.17
CA LYS A 131 7.51 12.91 14.70
C LYS A 131 7.93 11.90 15.75
N PHE A 132 9.00 12.18 16.47
CA PHE A 132 9.49 11.34 17.56
C PHE A 132 8.43 11.28 18.71
N LYS A 133 7.81 12.39 19.07
CA LYS A 133 6.70 12.39 20.03
C LYS A 133 5.48 11.59 19.55
N GLN A 134 5.09 11.72 18.28
CA GLN A 134 3.99 10.92 17.72
C GLN A 134 4.31 9.42 17.71
N LEU A 135 5.55 9.04 17.43
CA LEU A 135 6.01 7.65 17.44
C LEU A 135 6.11 7.12 18.89
N LEU A 136 6.50 7.93 19.85
CA LEU A 136 6.50 7.57 21.28
C LEU A 136 5.08 7.31 21.81
N ILE A 137 4.09 8.09 21.38
CA ILE A 137 2.68 7.84 21.70
C ILE A 137 2.21 6.49 21.10
N MET A 138 2.74 6.13 19.94
CA MET A 138 2.50 4.82 19.30
C MET A 138 3.18 3.68 20.04
N GLN A 139 4.37 3.90 20.58
CA GLN A 139 5.16 2.89 21.30
C GLN A 139 4.64 2.64 22.72
N ASN A 140 4.00 3.61 23.35
CA ASN A 140 3.37 3.45 24.68
C ASN A 140 2.05 2.66 24.66
N GLN A 141 1.50 2.35 23.48
CA GLN A 141 0.52 1.27 23.35
C GLN A 141 1.34 -0.02 23.25
N GLU A 142 1.23 -0.92 24.19
CA GLU A 142 1.86 -2.25 24.27
C GLU A 142 1.42 -3.19 23.13
N ILE A 143 1.58 -2.71 21.88
CA ILE A 143 1.31 -3.51 20.70
C ILE A 143 2.58 -4.27 20.43
N ASN A 144 2.52 -5.58 20.62
CA ASN A 144 3.61 -6.47 20.23
C ASN A 144 3.68 -6.53 18.69
N PHE A 145 4.41 -5.57 18.11
CA PHE A 145 4.57 -5.44 16.65
C PHE A 145 5.17 -6.71 16.03
N ASP A 146 6.09 -7.37 16.76
CA ASP A 146 6.73 -8.59 16.28
C ASP A 146 5.72 -9.73 16.14
N PHE A 147 4.84 -9.90 17.11
CA PHE A 147 3.77 -10.89 17.05
C PHE A 147 2.82 -10.63 15.88
N ILE A 148 2.39 -9.37 15.69
CA ILE A 148 1.51 -9.01 14.57
C ILE A 148 2.21 -9.27 13.24
N GLN A 149 3.50 -8.98 13.13
CA GLN A 149 4.27 -9.22 11.91
C GLN A 149 4.34 -10.72 11.59
N VAL A 150 4.59 -11.57 12.58
CA VAL A 150 4.59 -13.03 12.43
C VAL A 150 3.23 -13.55 11.95
N VAL A 151 2.13 -13.09 12.56
CA VAL A 151 0.76 -13.47 12.15
C VAL A 151 0.48 -13.03 10.72
N LEU A 152 0.84 -11.80 10.34
CA LEU A 152 0.63 -11.29 8.98
C LEU A 152 1.44 -12.08 7.94
N ILE A 153 2.68 -12.43 8.23
CA ILE A 153 3.51 -13.25 7.33
C ILE A 153 2.90 -14.64 7.18
N SER A 154 2.40 -15.23 8.25
CA SER A 154 1.74 -16.54 8.21
C SER A 154 0.48 -16.51 7.35
N LEU A 155 -0.38 -15.50 7.52
CA LEU A 155 -1.58 -15.29 6.71
C LEU A 155 -1.25 -15.04 5.23
N LEU A 156 -0.20 -14.29 4.97
CA LEU A 156 0.28 -13.98 3.62
C LEU A 156 0.78 -15.26 2.91
N ASN A 157 1.56 -16.10 3.59
CA ASN A 157 1.98 -17.38 3.04
C ASN A 157 0.79 -18.30 2.75
N PHE A 158 -0.16 -18.37 3.68
CA PHE A 158 -1.36 -19.18 3.53
C PHE A 158 -2.19 -18.75 2.30
N THR A 159 -2.49 -17.45 2.16
CA THR A 159 -3.27 -16.94 1.01
C THR A 159 -2.53 -17.10 -0.31
N PHE A 160 -1.20 -16.98 -0.32
CA PHE A 160 -0.38 -17.20 -1.51
C PHE A 160 -0.40 -18.66 -1.96
N ILE A 161 -0.27 -19.60 -1.03
CA ILE A 161 -0.36 -21.05 -1.32
C ILE A 161 -1.73 -21.37 -1.92
N PHE A 162 -2.82 -20.89 -1.33
CA PHE A 162 -4.17 -21.10 -1.87
C PHE A 162 -4.34 -20.52 -3.27
N TRP A 163 -3.83 -19.33 -3.52
CA TRP A 163 -3.88 -18.73 -4.85
C TRP A 163 -3.10 -19.56 -5.88
N ILE A 164 -1.93 -20.08 -5.51
CA ILE A 164 -1.15 -20.96 -6.39
C ILE A 164 -1.90 -22.26 -6.67
N LEU A 165 -2.46 -22.92 -5.64
CA LEU A 165 -3.20 -24.16 -5.79
C LEU A 165 -4.41 -23.98 -6.73
N GLU A 166 -5.14 -22.88 -6.61
CA GLU A 166 -6.25 -22.52 -7.50
C GLU A 166 -5.78 -22.41 -8.96
N ASN A 167 -4.63 -21.79 -9.18
CA ASN A 167 -4.05 -21.64 -10.52
C ASN A 167 -3.44 -22.93 -11.08
N ILE A 168 -2.87 -23.80 -10.24
CA ILE A 168 -2.37 -25.12 -10.63
C ILE A 168 -3.54 -26.00 -11.07
N TYR A 169 -4.60 -26.07 -10.27
CA TYR A 169 -5.77 -26.90 -10.57
C TYR A 169 -6.46 -26.49 -11.88
N SER A 170 -6.46 -25.21 -12.20
CA SER A 170 -7.04 -24.66 -13.44
C SER A 170 -6.13 -24.74 -14.68
N SER A 171 -4.88 -25.20 -14.53
CA SER A 171 -3.88 -25.12 -15.60
C SER A 171 -3.36 -26.49 -16.01
N THR A 172 -3.48 -26.79 -17.32
CA THR A 172 -2.86 -27.97 -17.97
C THR A 172 -1.51 -27.66 -18.61
N ASN A 173 -1.09 -26.39 -18.64
CA ASN A 173 0.15 -25.98 -19.31
C ASN A 173 1.37 -26.18 -18.40
N PRO A 174 2.33 -27.07 -18.78
CA PRO A 174 3.49 -27.39 -17.95
C PRO A 174 4.43 -26.20 -17.71
N ILE A 175 4.52 -25.27 -18.65
CA ILE A 175 5.35 -24.07 -18.51
C ILE A 175 4.76 -23.16 -17.41
N LYS A 176 3.44 -22.97 -17.40
CA LYS A 176 2.76 -22.19 -16.38
C LYS A 176 2.95 -22.82 -14.99
N LEU A 177 2.84 -24.15 -14.88
CA LEU A 177 3.07 -24.90 -13.65
C LEU A 177 4.49 -24.69 -13.11
N PHE A 178 5.51 -24.76 -13.99
CA PHE A 178 6.90 -24.49 -13.61
C PHE A 178 7.06 -23.09 -13.00
N PHE A 179 6.55 -22.05 -13.64
CA PHE A 179 6.64 -20.68 -13.12
C PHE A 179 5.88 -20.50 -11.80
N LEU A 180 4.74 -21.15 -11.61
CA LEU A 180 3.99 -21.09 -10.36
C LEU A 180 4.76 -21.74 -9.21
N ILE A 181 5.35 -22.92 -9.41
CA ILE A 181 6.17 -23.62 -8.41
C ILE A 181 7.43 -22.79 -8.09
N PHE A 182 8.10 -22.26 -9.12
CA PHE A 182 9.26 -21.41 -8.95
C PHE A 182 8.94 -20.15 -8.14
N SER A 183 7.81 -19.49 -8.42
CA SER A 183 7.35 -18.31 -7.66
C SER A 183 7.07 -18.64 -6.19
N LEU A 184 6.53 -19.82 -5.90
CA LEU A 184 6.28 -20.29 -4.53
C LEU A 184 7.59 -20.46 -3.76
N ILE A 185 8.58 -21.11 -4.35
CA ILE A 185 9.89 -21.29 -3.72
C ILE A 185 10.57 -19.95 -3.46
N LEU A 186 10.57 -19.06 -4.45
CA LEU A 186 11.15 -17.72 -4.31
C LEU A 186 10.47 -16.90 -3.21
N PHE A 187 9.15 -16.94 -3.16
CA PHE A 187 8.37 -16.22 -2.16
C PHE A 187 8.67 -16.75 -0.75
N PHE A 188 8.78 -18.06 -0.57
CA PHE A 188 9.11 -18.67 0.71
C PHE A 188 10.53 -18.29 1.17
N LEU A 189 11.50 -18.28 0.25
CA LEU A 189 12.86 -17.82 0.55
C LEU A 189 12.88 -16.34 0.98
N LEU A 190 12.12 -15.47 0.31
CA LEU A 190 12.02 -14.06 0.68
C LEU A 190 11.41 -13.87 2.08
N THR A 191 10.36 -14.64 2.42
CA THR A 191 9.78 -14.56 3.76
C THR A 191 10.75 -15.02 4.86
N LEU A 192 11.54 -16.07 4.60
CA LEU A 192 12.60 -16.50 5.53
C LEU A 192 13.69 -15.43 5.74
N LEU A 193 14.06 -14.69 4.69
CA LEU A 193 15.02 -13.58 4.80
C LEU A 193 14.47 -12.42 5.66
N ILE A 194 13.18 -12.15 5.59
CA ILE A 194 12.53 -11.13 6.44
C ILE A 194 12.54 -11.55 7.92
N PHE A 195 12.40 -12.85 8.21
CA PHE A 195 12.48 -13.36 9.59
C PHE A 195 13.89 -13.33 10.18
N LYS A 196 14.91 -13.37 9.34
CA LYS A 196 16.31 -13.43 9.79
C LYS A 196 16.89 -12.05 10.14
N ASN A 197 16.31 -10.98 9.63
CA ASN A 197 16.74 -9.59 9.86
C ASN A 197 15.81 -8.90 10.86
#